data_b03493c26929e70907843d5a83cbb092
#
_entry.id   b03493c26929e70907843d5a83cbb092
#
_cell.length_a   1.000
_cell.length_b   1.000
_cell.length_c   1.000
_cell.angle_alpha   90.00
_cell.angle_beta   90.00
_cell.angle_gamma   90.00
#
_symmetry.space_group_name_H-M   'P 1'
#
loop_
_entity.id
_entity.type
_entity.pdbx_description
1 polymer ?
#
loop_
_entity_poly.entity_id
_entity_poly.type
_entity_poly.pdbx_seq_one_letter_code
_entity_poly.pdbx_strand_id
1 'polypeptide(L)'
;MLRRPSVGRVVGTALPLVAILICPNRICRTSARGNAWERHMKRLACLSFAVVAALLSLQPQPHAQDRTLTVFAAASMKNALDEIDAAYTAKTGVKLVASYAASSALAKQIEQGAPGDVFVSADIDWMDYAIKNKSVAEPSRVNLLGNAIVLIAPKDSKIDKVSIAQGFDLATLAGDGKIATGDVASVPVGKYAKAALEKLGAWQAASPKFAMADSVRAALTLVARGEANLGIVYATDAKIEPGVKVVGSFPADSHPAIIYPVAATATAKPETADYIAFLQSSTARTTFEKYGFTVLIRPAS
;
A
#
# COMPACT_ATOMS: atom_id res chain seq x y z
N MET A 1 -30.74 -29.38 38.43
CA MET A 1 -30.10 -28.61 39.51
C MET A 1 -29.26 -27.54 38.80
N LEU A 2 -29.79 -26.31 38.65
CA LEU A 2 -29.51 -25.13 39.48
C LEU A 2 -27.96 -24.83 39.50
N ARG A 3 -27.43 -23.73 38.97
CA ARG A 3 -27.71 -22.29 39.08
C ARG A 3 -26.90 -21.47 38.06
N ARG A 4 -27.46 -20.46 37.42
CA ARG A 4 -26.79 -19.18 37.08
C ARG A 4 -26.69 -18.33 38.38
N PRO A 5 -25.94 -17.23 38.50
CA PRO A 5 -25.83 -16.02 37.64
C PRO A 5 -24.40 -15.46 37.60
N SER A 6 -23.99 -14.33 37.09
CA SER A 6 -24.56 -13.00 36.79
C SER A 6 -23.48 -12.15 36.07
N VAL A 7 -23.78 -11.46 35.02
CA VAL A 7 -23.89 -10.01 34.81
C VAL A 7 -22.73 -9.14 35.36
N GLY A 8 -22.03 -8.48 34.45
CA GLY A 8 -21.12 -7.38 34.71
C GLY A 8 -20.96 -6.52 33.47
N ARG A 9 -21.90 -5.62 33.30
CA ARG A 9 -22.01 -4.60 32.26
C ARG A 9 -21.26 -3.35 32.73
N VAL A 10 -20.38 -2.76 31.93
CA VAL A 10 -20.11 -1.31 31.98
C VAL A 10 -19.90 -0.79 30.58
N VAL A 11 -20.92 -0.15 30.08
CA VAL A 11 -20.89 0.75 28.92
C VAL A 11 -20.60 2.13 29.46
N GLY A 12 -19.49 2.72 29.04
CA GLY A 12 -19.14 4.10 29.34
C GLY A 12 -19.26 4.95 28.07
N THR A 13 -20.48 5.40 27.77
CA THR A 13 -20.72 6.48 26.81
C THR A 13 -20.54 7.83 27.49
N ALA A 14 -19.49 8.56 27.16
CA ALA A 14 -19.33 9.95 27.54
C ALA A 14 -20.17 10.82 26.60
N LEU A 15 -21.29 11.31 27.09
CA LEU A 15 -22.08 12.40 26.49
C LEU A 15 -21.43 13.75 26.85
N PRO A 16 -21.40 14.72 25.94
CA PRO A 16 -20.96 16.06 26.27
C PRO A 16 -22.01 16.73 27.18
N LEU A 17 -21.53 17.28 28.29
CA LEU A 17 -22.31 18.08 29.22
C LEU A 17 -22.73 19.37 28.52
N VAL A 18 -23.97 19.43 28.04
CA VAL A 18 -24.63 20.68 27.71
C VAL A 18 -25.05 21.30 29.04
N ALA A 19 -24.28 22.29 29.50
CA ALA A 19 -24.64 23.10 30.64
C ALA A 19 -25.88 23.94 30.27
N ILE A 20 -27.05 23.46 30.64
CA ILE A 20 -28.27 24.25 30.62
C ILE A 20 -28.16 25.28 31.75
N LEU A 21 -27.84 26.53 31.40
CA LEU A 21 -27.96 27.65 32.31
C LEU A 21 -29.45 27.89 32.59
N ILE A 22 -29.94 27.26 33.67
CA ILE A 22 -31.25 27.58 34.23
C ILE A 22 -31.08 28.94 34.91
N CYS A 23 -31.66 29.97 34.29
CA CYS A 23 -31.86 31.28 34.92
C CYS A 23 -32.84 31.06 36.08
N PRO A 24 -32.45 31.32 37.33
CA PRO A 24 -33.39 31.30 38.45
C PRO A 24 -34.31 32.52 38.38
N ASN A 25 -35.56 32.29 38.00
CA ASN A 25 -36.64 33.26 37.86
C ASN A 25 -37.16 33.74 39.22
N ARG A 26 -36.26 34.17 40.15
CA ARG A 26 -36.66 34.58 41.51
C ARG A 26 -35.91 35.77 42.08
N ILE A 27 -35.22 36.62 41.30
CA ILE A 27 -34.65 37.87 41.83
C ILE A 27 -34.95 39.03 40.88
N CYS A 28 -36.22 39.31 40.65
CA CYS A 28 -36.63 40.56 40.02
C CYS A 28 -38.03 40.98 40.51
N ARG A 29 -38.20 40.95 41.81
CA ARG A 29 -39.34 41.64 42.47
C ARG A 29 -38.81 42.51 43.60
N THR A 30 -38.12 43.58 43.26
CA THR A 30 -38.07 44.77 44.12
C THR A 30 -37.68 45.96 43.26
N SER A 31 -38.45 47.03 43.47
CA SER A 31 -38.20 48.41 43.04
C SER A 31 -38.58 48.77 41.61
N ALA A 32 -39.84 49.13 41.47
CA ALA A 32 -40.36 49.87 40.31
C ALA A 32 -39.95 51.38 40.35
N ARG A 33 -38.69 51.67 40.57
CA ARG A 33 -38.15 53.07 40.47
C ARG A 33 -36.69 53.04 39.94
N GLY A 34 -36.43 52.28 38.88
CA GLY A 34 -35.20 52.39 38.14
C GLY A 34 -35.40 53.34 36.96
N ASN A 35 -34.52 54.38 36.85
CA ASN A 35 -34.52 55.36 35.78
C ASN A 35 -34.44 54.66 34.39
N ALA A 36 -35.15 55.24 33.41
CA ALA A 36 -35.17 54.67 32.03
C ALA A 36 -33.76 54.40 31.47
N TRP A 37 -32.80 55.16 31.88
CA TRP A 37 -31.37 55.03 31.54
C TRP A 37 -30.74 53.69 32.00
N GLU A 38 -31.01 53.22 33.23
CA GLU A 38 -30.46 51.95 33.74
C GLU A 38 -31.04 50.75 33.01
N ARG A 39 -32.27 50.84 32.57
CA ARG A 39 -32.91 49.75 31.78
C ARG A 39 -32.34 49.67 30.37
N HIS A 40 -31.97 50.82 29.77
CA HIS A 40 -31.28 50.83 28.46
C HIS A 40 -29.87 50.31 28.57
N MET A 41 -29.12 50.67 29.58
CA MET A 41 -27.74 50.15 29.78
C MET A 41 -27.72 48.61 29.99
N LYS A 42 -28.61 48.06 30.80
CA LYS A 42 -28.71 46.60 31.01
C LYS A 42 -29.12 45.85 29.75
N ARG A 43 -29.98 46.43 28.93
CA ARG A 43 -30.35 45.84 27.63
C ARG A 43 -29.21 45.89 26.63
N LEU A 44 -28.44 46.98 26.56
CA LEU A 44 -27.28 47.09 25.71
C LEU A 44 -26.14 46.14 26.15
N ALA A 45 -25.94 45.95 27.46
CA ALA A 45 -24.93 45.01 27.97
C ALA A 45 -25.30 43.54 27.68
N CYS A 46 -26.60 43.17 27.78
CA CYS A 46 -27.06 41.84 27.42
C CYS A 46 -26.97 41.56 25.90
N LEU A 47 -27.26 42.58 25.07
CA LEU A 47 -27.13 42.48 23.62
C LEU A 47 -25.66 42.33 23.19
N SER A 48 -24.76 43.09 23.81
CA SER A 48 -23.31 42.99 23.53
C SER A 48 -22.75 41.63 23.92
N PHE A 49 -23.19 41.05 25.03
CA PHE A 49 -22.73 39.74 25.47
C PHE A 49 -23.26 38.64 24.56
N ALA A 50 -24.50 38.74 24.03
CA ALA A 50 -25.07 37.79 23.08
C ALA A 50 -24.32 37.84 21.72
N VAL A 51 -23.92 39.02 21.25
CA VAL A 51 -23.17 39.16 20.00
C VAL A 51 -21.74 38.59 20.12
N VAL A 52 -21.07 38.82 21.25
CA VAL A 52 -19.74 38.25 21.50
C VAL A 52 -19.80 36.74 21.63
N ALA A 53 -20.82 36.17 22.28
CA ALA A 53 -21.03 34.73 22.36
C ALA A 53 -21.34 34.11 20.99
N ALA A 54 -22.09 34.79 20.13
CA ALA A 54 -22.37 34.35 18.76
C ALA A 54 -21.14 34.43 17.86
N LEU A 55 -20.26 35.39 18.03
CA LEU A 55 -19.00 35.51 17.30
C LEU A 55 -17.96 34.45 17.72
N LEU A 56 -17.97 34.02 18.99
CA LEU A 56 -17.14 32.92 19.48
C LEU A 56 -17.56 31.54 19.00
N SER A 57 -18.81 31.37 18.58
CA SER A 57 -19.33 30.13 18.02
C SER A 57 -19.06 29.98 16.50
N LEU A 58 -18.60 31.01 15.82
CA LEU A 58 -18.18 31.00 14.43
C LEU A 58 -16.69 30.63 14.23
N GLN A 59 -16.06 29.99 15.19
CA GLN A 59 -14.72 29.43 14.97
C GLN A 59 -14.82 28.40 13.85
N PRO A 60 -14.04 28.51 12.76
CA PRO A 60 -13.99 27.46 11.77
C PRO A 60 -13.56 26.19 12.51
N GLN A 61 -14.45 25.20 12.54
CA GLN A 61 -14.09 23.87 13.00
C GLN A 61 -12.88 23.46 12.17
N PRO A 62 -11.75 23.03 12.77
CA PRO A 62 -10.69 22.45 11.99
C PRO A 62 -11.34 21.28 11.24
N HIS A 63 -11.56 21.45 9.95
CA HIS A 63 -11.86 20.34 9.07
C HIS A 63 -10.73 19.38 9.32
N ALA A 64 -11.03 18.18 9.80
CA ALA A 64 -10.09 17.08 9.78
C ALA A 64 -9.72 16.97 8.30
N GLN A 65 -8.58 17.56 7.93
CA GLN A 65 -8.06 17.52 6.59
C GLN A 65 -7.98 16.05 6.26
N ASP A 66 -8.71 15.62 5.24
CA ASP A 66 -8.81 14.21 4.86
C ASP A 66 -7.38 13.77 4.46
N ARG A 67 -6.61 13.30 5.47
CA ARG A 67 -5.20 12.97 5.32
C ARG A 67 -5.11 11.69 4.50
N THR A 68 -4.97 11.87 3.21
CA THR A 68 -4.87 10.76 2.25
C THR A 68 -3.48 10.75 1.64
N LEU A 69 -2.80 9.59 1.65
CA LEU A 69 -1.57 9.36 0.92
C LEU A 69 -1.85 8.46 -0.29
N THR A 70 -1.26 8.81 -1.43
CA THR A 70 -1.31 8.01 -2.65
C THR A 70 -0.03 7.20 -2.79
N VAL A 71 -0.17 5.88 -2.93
CA VAL A 71 0.94 4.93 -3.03
C VAL A 71 0.97 4.33 -4.43
N PHE A 72 2.04 4.56 -5.17
CA PHE A 72 2.34 3.87 -6.42
C PHE A 72 3.21 2.66 -6.12
N ALA A 73 2.69 1.45 -6.24
CA ALA A 73 3.41 0.25 -5.85
C ALA A 73 3.39 -0.83 -6.93
N ALA A 74 4.51 -1.55 -7.04
CA ALA A 74 4.61 -2.71 -7.91
C ALA A 74 3.46 -3.70 -7.67
N ALA A 75 2.86 -4.22 -8.75
CA ALA A 75 1.66 -5.05 -8.71
C ALA A 75 1.77 -6.27 -7.78
N SER A 76 2.97 -6.84 -7.63
CA SER A 76 3.25 -7.95 -6.70
C SER A 76 3.06 -7.60 -5.22
N MET A 77 3.06 -6.30 -4.88
CA MET A 77 2.91 -5.81 -3.51
C MET A 77 1.45 -5.79 -3.03
N LYS A 78 0.49 -5.85 -3.96
CA LYS A 78 -0.92 -5.55 -3.68
C LYS A 78 -1.45 -6.19 -2.39
N ASN A 79 -1.38 -7.50 -2.26
CA ASN A 79 -1.99 -8.20 -1.12
C ASN A 79 -1.33 -7.85 0.23
N ALA A 80 -0.01 -7.67 0.23
CA ALA A 80 0.71 -7.30 1.44
C ALA A 80 0.45 -5.83 1.83
N LEU A 81 0.47 -4.91 0.84
CA LEU A 81 0.23 -3.50 1.11
C LEU A 81 -1.23 -3.23 1.49
N ASP A 82 -2.21 -3.86 0.86
CA ASP A 82 -3.62 -3.70 1.25
C ASP A 82 -3.83 -4.01 2.75
N GLU A 83 -3.17 -5.05 3.28
CA GLU A 83 -3.24 -5.40 4.71
C GLU A 83 -2.46 -4.41 5.59
N ILE A 84 -1.28 -3.98 5.15
CA ILE A 84 -0.44 -3.00 5.87
C ILE A 84 -1.12 -1.62 5.89
N ASP A 85 -1.70 -1.20 4.77
CA ASP A 85 -2.38 0.08 4.62
C ASP A 85 -3.61 0.16 5.52
N ALA A 86 -4.36 -0.95 5.63
CA ALA A 86 -5.47 -1.05 6.57
C ALA A 86 -5.00 -0.90 8.03
N ALA A 87 -3.88 -1.56 8.39
CA ALA A 87 -3.30 -1.45 9.73
C ALA A 87 -2.77 -0.03 10.03
N TYR A 88 -2.13 0.61 9.05
CA TYR A 88 -1.66 1.99 9.18
C TYR A 88 -2.83 2.96 9.35
N THR A 89 -3.86 2.82 8.52
CA THR A 89 -5.08 3.64 8.58
C THR A 89 -5.78 3.49 9.94
N ALA A 90 -5.90 2.27 10.43
CA ALA A 90 -6.49 2.00 11.76
C ALA A 90 -5.69 2.65 12.90
N LYS A 91 -4.36 2.71 12.77
CA LYS A 91 -3.47 3.29 13.78
C LYS A 91 -3.44 4.82 13.75
N THR A 92 -3.50 5.44 12.58
CA THR A 92 -3.18 6.87 12.39
C THR A 92 -4.34 7.72 11.92
N GLY A 93 -5.39 7.11 11.38
CA GLY A 93 -6.48 7.80 10.69
C GLY A 93 -6.10 8.33 9.29
N VAL A 94 -4.86 8.10 8.82
CA VAL A 94 -4.43 8.47 7.46
C VAL A 94 -4.94 7.43 6.48
N LYS A 95 -5.68 7.86 5.47
CA LYS A 95 -6.19 6.99 4.41
C LYS A 95 -5.11 6.73 3.37
N LEU A 96 -4.93 5.48 2.96
CA LEU A 96 -4.05 5.08 1.87
C LEU A 96 -4.89 4.78 0.61
N VAL A 97 -4.43 5.30 -0.53
CA VAL A 97 -4.99 4.98 -1.85
C VAL A 97 -3.85 4.43 -2.70
N ALA A 98 -3.86 3.14 -2.94
CA ALA A 98 -2.79 2.47 -3.68
C ALA A 98 -3.16 2.25 -5.15
N SER A 99 -2.20 2.54 -6.04
CA SER A 99 -2.24 2.20 -7.47
C SER A 99 -1.20 1.13 -7.75
N TYR A 100 -1.65 -0.02 -8.26
CA TYR A 100 -0.80 -1.18 -8.51
C TYR A 100 -0.62 -1.43 -10.01
N ALA A 101 0.64 -1.36 -10.46
CA ALA A 101 1.01 -1.65 -11.86
C ALA A 101 2.47 -2.13 -11.94
N ALA A 102 3.01 -2.29 -13.14
CA ALA A 102 4.45 -2.48 -13.29
C ALA A 102 5.21 -1.24 -12.86
N SER A 103 6.37 -1.41 -12.22
CA SER A 103 7.20 -0.29 -11.75
C SER A 103 7.58 0.65 -12.88
N SER A 104 7.78 0.13 -14.11
CA SER A 104 8.03 0.92 -15.32
C SER A 104 6.89 1.89 -15.65
N ALA A 105 5.66 1.43 -15.57
CA ALA A 105 4.49 2.25 -15.86
C ALA A 105 4.29 3.32 -14.77
N LEU A 106 4.45 2.93 -13.49
CA LEU A 106 4.32 3.85 -12.36
C LEU A 106 5.40 4.92 -12.35
N ALA A 107 6.67 4.56 -12.60
CA ALA A 107 7.76 5.52 -12.68
C ALA A 107 7.51 6.58 -13.75
N LYS A 108 7.02 6.16 -14.93
CA LYS A 108 6.65 7.08 -16.02
C LYS A 108 5.43 7.95 -15.69
N GLN A 109 4.44 7.41 -14.98
CA GLN A 109 3.29 8.20 -14.52
C GLN A 109 3.71 9.29 -13.53
N ILE A 110 4.60 8.95 -12.57
CA ILE A 110 5.13 9.93 -11.61
C ILE A 110 5.95 11.01 -12.34
N GLU A 111 6.79 10.61 -13.29
CA GLU A 111 7.56 11.56 -14.13
C GLU A 111 6.65 12.53 -14.90
N GLN A 112 5.50 12.05 -15.37
CA GLN A 112 4.49 12.85 -16.06
C GLN A 112 3.63 13.72 -15.11
N GLY A 113 3.95 13.73 -13.82
CA GLY A 113 3.28 14.54 -12.82
C GLY A 113 2.05 13.92 -12.19
N ALA A 114 1.86 12.59 -12.27
CA ALA A 114 0.80 11.93 -11.54
C ALA A 114 0.96 12.18 -10.02
N PRO A 115 -0.09 12.66 -9.33
CA PRO A 115 0.00 12.99 -7.93
C PRO A 115 0.14 11.73 -7.08
N GLY A 116 1.29 11.56 -6.45
CA GLY A 116 1.58 10.43 -5.59
C GLY A 116 2.52 10.83 -4.47
N ASP A 117 2.48 10.12 -3.37
CA ASP A 117 3.28 10.39 -2.18
C ASP A 117 4.41 9.37 -2.02
N VAL A 118 4.15 8.11 -2.37
CA VAL A 118 5.10 7.00 -2.20
C VAL A 118 5.26 6.24 -3.51
N PHE A 119 6.48 5.85 -3.83
CA PHE A 119 6.80 4.92 -4.91
C PHE A 119 7.49 3.68 -4.36
N VAL A 120 6.95 2.48 -4.68
CA VAL A 120 7.55 1.18 -4.36
C VAL A 120 7.81 0.43 -5.66
N SER A 121 9.08 0.29 -6.02
CA SER A 121 9.50 -0.43 -7.22
C SER A 121 9.80 -1.91 -6.91
N ALA A 122 9.66 -2.79 -7.91
CA ALA A 122 10.09 -4.19 -7.84
C ALA A 122 11.50 -4.41 -8.41
N ASP A 123 12.20 -3.36 -8.77
CA ASP A 123 13.61 -3.37 -9.14
C ASP A 123 14.28 -2.04 -8.77
N ILE A 124 15.60 -2.08 -8.77
CA ILE A 124 16.45 -0.90 -8.51
C ILE A 124 16.42 0.04 -9.71
N ASP A 125 16.40 -0.48 -10.92
CA ASP A 125 16.56 0.31 -12.15
C ASP A 125 15.45 1.35 -12.30
N TRP A 126 14.18 1.01 -12.01
CA TRP A 126 13.07 1.96 -12.10
C TRP A 126 13.06 2.96 -10.93
N MET A 127 13.58 2.59 -9.78
CA MET A 127 13.81 3.55 -8.69
C MET A 127 14.93 4.54 -9.08
N ASP A 128 16.05 4.05 -9.62
CA ASP A 128 17.16 4.88 -10.09
C ASP A 128 16.72 5.80 -11.24
N TYR A 129 15.89 5.28 -12.15
CA TYR A 129 15.25 6.10 -13.19
C TYR A 129 14.43 7.25 -12.58
N ALA A 130 13.57 6.97 -11.61
CA ALA A 130 12.74 7.99 -10.96
C ALA A 130 13.56 9.03 -10.20
N ILE A 131 14.65 8.60 -9.52
CA ILE A 131 15.60 9.49 -8.85
C ILE A 131 16.33 10.38 -9.87
N LYS A 132 16.86 9.81 -10.95
CA LYS A 132 17.56 10.55 -12.01
C LYS A 132 16.68 11.64 -12.63
N ASN A 133 15.38 11.36 -12.81
CA ASN A 133 14.41 12.30 -13.34
C ASN A 133 13.82 13.24 -12.26
N LYS A 134 14.36 13.19 -11.03
CA LYS A 134 13.92 14.02 -9.90
C LYS A 134 12.44 13.85 -9.55
N SER A 135 11.85 12.72 -9.91
CA SER A 135 10.46 12.35 -9.60
C SER A 135 10.32 11.78 -8.20
N VAL A 136 11.46 11.36 -7.60
CA VAL A 136 11.53 10.74 -6.28
C VAL A 136 12.69 11.35 -5.48
N ALA A 137 12.48 11.53 -4.20
CA ALA A 137 13.45 12.08 -3.27
C ALA A 137 14.47 11.01 -2.83
N GLU A 138 15.66 11.02 -3.41
CA GLU A 138 16.73 10.03 -3.14
C GLU A 138 17.01 9.82 -1.64
N PRO A 139 17.09 10.86 -0.78
CA PRO A 139 17.36 10.67 0.65
C PRO A 139 16.33 9.84 1.41
N SER A 140 15.12 9.67 0.85
CA SER A 140 14.04 8.87 1.44
C SER A 140 14.07 7.39 1.03
N ARG A 141 14.98 7.01 0.12
CA ARG A 141 15.07 5.65 -0.40
C ARG A 141 15.48 4.64 0.66
N VAL A 142 14.73 3.55 0.73
CA VAL A 142 15.02 2.38 1.57
C VAL A 142 14.89 1.12 0.71
N ASN A 143 15.90 0.26 0.71
CA ASN A 143 15.79 -1.08 0.11
C ASN A 143 15.04 -1.99 1.08
N LEU A 144 13.75 -2.12 0.87
CA LEU A 144 12.81 -2.65 1.85
C LEU A 144 12.74 -4.18 1.84
N LEU A 145 12.55 -4.77 0.66
CA LEU A 145 12.25 -6.20 0.51
C LEU A 145 13.10 -6.86 -0.56
N GLY A 146 13.25 -8.18 -0.42
CA GLY A 146 13.75 -9.10 -1.43
C GLY A 146 12.66 -10.07 -1.89
N ASN A 147 12.89 -10.71 -3.03
CA ASN A 147 12.01 -11.72 -3.62
C ASN A 147 12.81 -12.75 -4.43
N ALA A 148 12.12 -13.74 -4.99
CA ALA A 148 12.68 -14.72 -5.93
C ALA A 148 11.73 -14.87 -7.12
N ILE A 149 12.24 -15.30 -8.27
CA ILE A 149 11.41 -15.72 -9.41
C ILE A 149 11.28 -17.23 -9.45
N VAL A 150 10.08 -17.67 -9.85
CA VAL A 150 9.70 -19.08 -9.96
C VAL A 150 9.05 -19.37 -11.30
N LEU A 151 9.19 -20.60 -11.75
CA LEU A 151 8.44 -21.15 -12.88
C LEU A 151 7.14 -21.73 -12.34
N ILE A 152 6.03 -21.31 -12.91
CA ILE A 152 4.69 -21.79 -12.58
C ILE A 152 4.02 -22.46 -13.76
N ALA A 153 3.07 -23.34 -13.46
CA ALA A 153 2.15 -23.92 -14.40
C ALA A 153 0.71 -23.84 -13.87
N PRO A 154 -0.32 -24.00 -14.70
CA PRO A 154 -1.71 -24.17 -14.23
C PRO A 154 -1.80 -25.25 -13.16
N LYS A 155 -2.71 -25.10 -12.22
CA LYS A 155 -2.90 -26.04 -11.09
C LYS A 155 -3.02 -27.49 -11.55
N ASP A 156 -3.77 -27.71 -12.64
CA ASP A 156 -4.08 -29.05 -13.18
C ASP A 156 -3.07 -29.53 -14.22
N SER A 157 -2.01 -28.76 -14.48
CA SER A 157 -0.94 -29.16 -15.41
C SER A 157 -0.31 -30.48 -14.98
N LYS A 158 0.05 -31.32 -15.95
CA LYS A 158 0.79 -32.59 -15.73
C LYS A 158 2.31 -32.35 -15.56
N ILE A 159 2.79 -31.12 -15.71
CA ILE A 159 4.19 -30.80 -15.51
C ILE A 159 4.52 -30.96 -14.02
N ASP A 160 5.48 -31.85 -13.75
CA ASP A 160 6.01 -32.07 -12.41
C ASP A 160 7.09 -31.01 -12.05
N LYS A 161 7.68 -31.15 -10.86
CA LYS A 161 8.80 -30.30 -10.46
C LYS A 161 10.00 -30.55 -11.37
N VAL A 162 10.60 -29.45 -11.83
CA VAL A 162 11.78 -29.44 -12.69
C VAL A 162 12.95 -28.76 -11.98
N SER A 163 14.15 -29.25 -12.27
CA SER A 163 15.38 -28.58 -11.85
C SER A 163 15.76 -27.53 -12.88
N ILE A 164 15.86 -26.28 -12.44
CA ILE A 164 16.29 -25.16 -13.28
C ILE A 164 17.79 -24.94 -13.06
N ALA A 165 18.59 -25.25 -14.07
CA ALA A 165 20.05 -25.16 -14.04
C ALA A 165 20.59 -24.79 -15.43
N GLN A 166 21.90 -24.70 -15.55
CA GLN A 166 22.56 -24.50 -16.86
C GLN A 166 22.09 -25.52 -17.89
N GLY A 167 21.69 -25.06 -19.07
CA GLY A 167 21.14 -25.88 -20.15
C GLY A 167 19.68 -26.29 -19.96
N PHE A 168 18.94 -25.67 -19.04
CA PHE A 168 17.52 -25.93 -18.84
C PHE A 168 16.72 -25.66 -20.12
N ASP A 169 16.04 -26.67 -20.65
CA ASP A 169 15.25 -26.57 -21.88
C ASP A 169 13.80 -26.16 -21.59
N LEU A 170 13.62 -24.85 -21.36
CA LEU A 170 12.30 -24.25 -21.15
C LEU A 170 11.42 -24.33 -22.42
N ALA A 171 12.02 -24.28 -23.60
CA ALA A 171 11.29 -24.31 -24.86
C ALA A 171 10.58 -25.65 -25.08
N THR A 172 11.27 -26.77 -24.85
CA THR A 172 10.71 -28.11 -24.90
C THR A 172 9.68 -28.32 -23.79
N LEU A 173 9.93 -27.83 -22.56
CA LEU A 173 8.99 -27.94 -21.46
C LEU A 173 7.65 -27.23 -21.75
N ALA A 174 7.69 -26.09 -22.43
CA ALA A 174 6.48 -25.36 -22.83
C ALA A 174 5.67 -26.07 -23.92
N GLY A 175 6.28 -27.02 -24.66
CA GLY A 175 5.62 -27.67 -25.81
C GLY A 175 5.15 -26.65 -26.83
N ASP A 176 3.93 -26.79 -27.33
CA ASP A 176 3.34 -25.81 -28.26
C ASP A 176 2.72 -24.60 -27.58
N GLY A 177 2.74 -24.56 -26.24
CA GLY A 177 2.13 -23.51 -25.45
C GLY A 177 2.99 -22.26 -25.28
N LYS A 178 2.42 -21.27 -24.60
CA LYS A 178 3.07 -20.00 -24.29
C LYS A 178 3.67 -20.00 -22.89
N ILE A 179 4.67 -19.12 -22.71
CA ILE A 179 5.32 -18.84 -21.43
C ILE A 179 4.97 -17.40 -21.07
N ALA A 180 4.16 -17.19 -20.04
CA ALA A 180 3.78 -15.85 -19.61
C ALA A 180 4.81 -15.23 -18.67
N THR A 181 5.14 -13.96 -18.88
CA THR A 181 5.88 -13.11 -17.92
C THR A 181 5.59 -11.64 -18.22
N GLY A 182 6.09 -10.72 -17.40
CA GLY A 182 6.05 -9.31 -17.74
C GLY A 182 6.89 -9.01 -18.98
N ASP A 183 6.61 -7.88 -19.66
CA ASP A 183 7.43 -7.43 -20.79
C ASP A 183 8.91 -7.41 -20.41
N VAL A 184 9.73 -8.11 -21.16
CA VAL A 184 11.15 -8.37 -20.82
C VAL A 184 12.06 -7.15 -21.01
N ALA A 185 11.58 -6.11 -21.70
CA ALA A 185 12.33 -4.88 -21.88
C ALA A 185 12.06 -3.86 -20.75
N SER A 186 10.87 -3.93 -20.12
CA SER A 186 10.42 -2.87 -19.23
C SER A 186 9.90 -3.36 -17.87
N VAL A 187 9.15 -4.44 -17.81
CA VAL A 187 8.54 -4.92 -16.56
C VAL A 187 9.57 -5.66 -15.71
N PRO A 188 9.75 -5.33 -14.42
CA PRO A 188 10.82 -5.90 -13.59
C PRO A 188 10.90 -7.44 -13.63
N VAL A 189 9.79 -8.16 -13.44
CA VAL A 189 9.80 -9.64 -13.48
C VAL A 189 10.28 -10.18 -14.83
N GLY A 190 9.89 -9.52 -15.93
CA GLY A 190 10.33 -9.89 -17.29
C GLY A 190 11.83 -9.68 -17.48
N LYS A 191 12.38 -8.57 -16.98
CA LYS A 191 13.82 -8.27 -16.99
C LYS A 191 14.59 -9.35 -16.22
N TYR A 192 14.15 -9.72 -15.02
CA TYR A 192 14.76 -10.79 -14.22
C TYR A 192 14.64 -12.15 -14.92
N ALA A 193 13.49 -12.48 -15.48
CA ALA A 193 13.26 -13.72 -16.24
C ALA A 193 14.22 -13.83 -17.43
N LYS A 194 14.34 -12.76 -18.21
CA LYS A 194 15.27 -12.71 -19.35
C LYS A 194 16.72 -12.90 -18.89
N ALA A 195 17.16 -12.14 -17.89
CA ALA A 195 18.53 -12.24 -17.37
C ALA A 195 18.85 -13.67 -16.87
N ALA A 196 17.90 -14.29 -16.14
CA ALA A 196 18.08 -15.66 -15.68
C ALA A 196 18.19 -16.65 -16.84
N LEU A 197 17.32 -16.56 -17.83
CA LEU A 197 17.33 -17.47 -18.98
C LEU A 197 18.54 -17.26 -19.89
N GLU A 198 19.02 -16.03 -20.05
CA GLU A 198 20.26 -15.75 -20.77
C GLU A 198 21.45 -16.41 -20.07
N LYS A 199 21.57 -16.24 -18.75
CA LYS A 199 22.64 -16.85 -17.97
C LYS A 199 22.59 -18.38 -18.01
N LEU A 200 21.39 -18.97 -18.00
CA LEU A 200 21.19 -20.41 -18.05
C LEU A 200 21.24 -20.99 -19.47
N GLY A 201 21.43 -20.16 -20.51
CA GLY A 201 21.50 -20.57 -21.92
C GLY A 201 20.14 -20.97 -22.53
N ALA A 202 19.04 -20.65 -21.86
CA ALA A 202 17.69 -21.04 -22.26
C ALA A 202 16.92 -19.97 -23.06
N TRP A 203 17.39 -18.72 -23.06
CA TRP A 203 16.65 -17.59 -23.62
C TRP A 203 16.39 -17.73 -25.12
N GLN A 204 17.41 -18.05 -25.90
CA GLN A 204 17.30 -18.02 -27.36
C GLN A 204 16.22 -18.99 -27.88
N ALA A 205 16.17 -20.20 -27.34
CA ALA A 205 15.17 -21.20 -27.71
C ALA A 205 13.75 -20.87 -27.20
N ALA A 206 13.66 -20.29 -26.01
CA ALA A 206 12.38 -20.00 -25.37
C ALA A 206 11.75 -18.67 -25.81
N SER A 207 12.56 -17.69 -26.24
CA SER A 207 12.10 -16.31 -26.52
C SER A 207 10.91 -16.21 -27.48
N PRO A 208 10.75 -17.03 -28.56
CA PRO A 208 9.59 -16.96 -29.45
C PRO A 208 8.26 -17.40 -28.80
N LYS A 209 8.34 -18.09 -27.67
CA LYS A 209 7.16 -18.64 -26.96
C LYS A 209 6.61 -17.70 -25.90
N PHE A 210 7.30 -16.59 -25.63
CA PHE A 210 6.82 -15.69 -24.58
C PHE A 210 5.53 -14.95 -24.94
N ALA A 211 4.58 -14.94 -24.01
CA ALA A 211 3.44 -14.04 -23.94
C ALA A 211 3.79 -12.97 -22.90
N MET A 212 4.13 -11.77 -23.40
CA MET A 212 4.55 -10.66 -22.57
C MET A 212 3.33 -9.88 -22.09
N ALA A 213 3.24 -9.66 -20.79
CA ALA A 213 2.12 -8.98 -20.13
C ALA A 213 2.57 -7.62 -19.55
N ASP A 214 1.61 -6.74 -19.33
CA ASP A 214 1.84 -5.40 -18.78
C ASP A 214 2.33 -5.41 -17.32
N SER A 215 2.11 -6.49 -16.60
CA SER A 215 2.55 -6.66 -15.21
C SER A 215 2.71 -8.13 -14.85
N VAL A 216 3.37 -8.42 -13.72
CA VAL A 216 3.46 -9.79 -13.19
C VAL A 216 2.10 -10.39 -12.88
N ARG A 217 1.13 -9.58 -12.40
CA ARG A 217 -0.22 -10.09 -12.09
C ARG A 217 -1.02 -10.42 -13.34
N ALA A 218 -0.84 -9.69 -14.43
CA ALA A 218 -1.40 -10.04 -15.72
C ALA A 218 -0.80 -11.35 -16.24
N ALA A 219 0.52 -11.53 -16.16
CA ALA A 219 1.19 -12.78 -16.52
C ALA A 219 0.71 -13.97 -15.67
N LEU A 220 0.59 -13.79 -14.35
CA LEU A 220 0.05 -14.79 -13.44
C LEU A 220 -1.38 -15.24 -13.84
N THR A 221 -2.21 -14.27 -14.19
CA THR A 221 -3.60 -14.53 -14.62
C THR A 221 -3.67 -15.37 -15.91
N LEU A 222 -2.78 -15.12 -16.87
CA LEU A 222 -2.72 -15.95 -18.10
C LEU A 222 -2.45 -17.42 -17.77
N VAL A 223 -1.56 -17.70 -16.82
CA VAL A 223 -1.28 -19.07 -16.39
C VAL A 223 -2.44 -19.65 -15.58
N ALA A 224 -2.99 -18.89 -14.64
CA ALA A 224 -4.10 -19.36 -13.80
C ALA A 224 -5.35 -19.74 -14.62
N ARG A 225 -5.56 -19.07 -15.76
CA ARG A 225 -6.65 -19.37 -16.70
C ARG A 225 -6.32 -20.42 -17.74
N GLY A 226 -5.09 -20.96 -17.75
CA GLY A 226 -4.65 -21.93 -18.77
C GLY A 226 -4.40 -21.33 -20.16
N GLU A 227 -4.33 -20.00 -20.27
CA GLU A 227 -4.00 -19.28 -21.52
C GLU A 227 -2.50 -19.33 -21.82
N ALA A 228 -1.68 -19.64 -20.82
CA ALA A 228 -0.26 -19.95 -20.95
C ALA A 228 0.06 -21.25 -20.20
N ASN A 229 0.86 -22.12 -20.82
CA ASN A 229 1.25 -23.41 -20.25
C ASN A 229 2.21 -23.26 -19.06
N LEU A 230 3.03 -22.23 -19.11
CA LEU A 230 4.03 -21.88 -18.11
C LEU A 230 4.04 -20.37 -17.85
N GLY A 231 4.59 -19.98 -16.74
CA GLY A 231 4.87 -18.57 -16.47
C GLY A 231 6.07 -18.37 -15.56
N ILE A 232 6.73 -17.23 -15.70
CA ILE A 232 7.78 -16.81 -14.79
C ILE A 232 7.26 -15.58 -14.03
N VAL A 233 7.07 -15.77 -12.74
CA VAL A 233 6.51 -14.76 -11.81
C VAL A 233 7.32 -14.73 -10.52
N TYR A 234 7.00 -13.79 -9.61
CA TYR A 234 7.62 -13.82 -8.30
C TYR A 234 7.03 -14.94 -7.43
N ALA A 235 7.84 -15.47 -6.52
CA ALA A 235 7.42 -16.49 -5.56
C ALA A 235 6.24 -16.02 -4.70
N THR A 236 6.20 -14.73 -4.37
CA THR A 236 5.10 -14.10 -3.64
C THR A 236 3.78 -14.09 -4.42
N ASP A 237 3.83 -13.90 -5.74
CA ASP A 237 2.64 -13.96 -6.61
C ASP A 237 2.11 -15.39 -6.74
N ALA A 238 3.01 -16.36 -6.92
CA ALA A 238 2.64 -17.77 -6.99
C ALA A 238 2.02 -18.27 -5.68
N LYS A 239 2.48 -17.76 -4.53
CA LYS A 239 1.99 -18.16 -3.21
C LYS A 239 0.52 -17.84 -2.98
N ILE A 240 0.03 -16.76 -3.56
CA ILE A 240 -1.31 -16.26 -3.30
C ILE A 240 -2.35 -16.67 -4.36
N GLU A 241 -1.92 -17.29 -5.46
CA GLU A 241 -2.79 -17.66 -6.57
C GLU A 241 -3.07 -19.19 -6.58
N PRO A 242 -4.26 -19.62 -6.15
CA PRO A 242 -4.59 -21.03 -6.06
C PRO A 242 -4.72 -21.72 -7.43
N GLY A 243 -4.89 -20.96 -8.51
CA GLY A 243 -5.01 -21.46 -9.88
C GLY A 243 -3.70 -21.92 -10.50
N VAL A 244 -2.55 -21.73 -9.81
CA VAL A 244 -1.25 -22.15 -10.30
C VAL A 244 -0.50 -23.02 -9.30
N LYS A 245 0.53 -23.72 -9.79
CA LYS A 245 1.52 -24.41 -8.95
C LYS A 245 2.93 -24.02 -9.36
N VAL A 246 3.84 -23.94 -8.38
CA VAL A 246 5.27 -23.78 -8.64
C VAL A 246 5.85 -25.11 -9.10
N VAL A 247 6.45 -25.12 -10.28
CA VAL A 247 7.11 -26.28 -10.87
C VAL A 247 8.63 -26.18 -10.82
N GLY A 248 9.22 -24.98 -10.63
CA GLY A 248 10.65 -24.80 -10.46
C GLY A 248 11.00 -23.46 -9.86
N SER A 249 12.17 -23.36 -9.23
CA SER A 249 12.72 -22.08 -8.71
C SER A 249 14.00 -21.76 -9.46
N PHE A 250 14.14 -20.51 -9.87
CA PHE A 250 15.38 -20.06 -10.52
C PHE A 250 16.50 -19.93 -9.47
N PRO A 251 17.75 -20.33 -9.82
CA PRO A 251 18.88 -20.10 -8.96
C PRO A 251 19.08 -18.61 -8.66
N ALA A 252 19.34 -18.26 -7.41
CA ALA A 252 19.48 -16.86 -6.99
C ALA A 252 20.62 -16.13 -7.71
N ASP A 253 21.64 -16.85 -8.14
CA ASP A 253 22.76 -16.34 -8.92
C ASP A 253 22.47 -16.25 -10.44
N SER A 254 21.32 -16.75 -10.92
CA SER A 254 20.96 -16.68 -12.35
C SER A 254 20.54 -15.28 -12.82
N HIS A 255 20.22 -14.38 -11.90
CA HIS A 255 19.77 -13.02 -12.18
C HIS A 255 20.29 -12.04 -11.11
N PRO A 256 20.25 -10.72 -11.36
CA PRO A 256 20.52 -9.74 -10.30
C PRO A 256 19.60 -9.92 -9.10
N ALA A 257 20.06 -9.54 -7.90
CA ALA A 257 19.24 -9.61 -6.70
C ALA A 257 17.93 -8.82 -6.88
N ILE A 258 16.82 -9.45 -6.55
CA ILE A 258 15.50 -8.82 -6.63
C ILE A 258 15.29 -7.99 -5.38
N ILE A 259 15.31 -6.67 -5.54
CA ILE A 259 15.17 -5.71 -4.45
C ILE A 259 13.98 -4.80 -4.74
N TYR A 260 13.16 -4.58 -3.71
CA TYR A 260 12.04 -3.64 -3.73
C TYR A 260 12.43 -2.40 -2.92
N PRO A 261 12.90 -1.33 -3.57
CA PRO A 261 13.10 -0.06 -2.92
C PRO A 261 11.78 0.69 -2.78
N VAL A 262 11.66 1.46 -1.69
CA VAL A 262 10.59 2.43 -1.43
C VAL A 262 11.21 3.81 -1.27
N ALA A 263 10.52 4.84 -1.75
CA ALA A 263 10.89 6.23 -1.52
C ALA A 263 9.69 7.17 -1.61
N ALA A 264 9.83 8.37 -1.03
CA ALA A 264 8.88 9.46 -1.21
C ALA A 264 9.02 10.06 -2.62
N THR A 265 7.91 10.44 -3.24
CA THR A 265 7.95 11.22 -4.49
C THR A 265 8.42 12.65 -4.23
N ALA A 266 8.76 13.38 -5.28
CA ALA A 266 9.17 14.78 -5.16
C ALA A 266 8.04 15.71 -4.66
N THR A 267 6.79 15.28 -4.80
CA THR A 267 5.59 16.03 -4.40
C THR A 267 4.92 15.45 -3.15
N ALA A 268 5.63 14.56 -2.45
CA ALA A 268 5.10 13.84 -1.30
C ALA A 268 4.71 14.78 -0.15
N LYS A 269 3.62 14.45 0.51
CA LYS A 269 3.16 15.13 1.72
C LYS A 269 4.07 14.81 2.92
N PRO A 270 4.12 15.67 3.94
CA PRO A 270 4.97 15.45 5.13
C PRO A 270 4.73 14.10 5.83
N GLU A 271 3.49 13.63 5.88
CA GLU A 271 3.09 12.37 6.53
C GLU A 271 3.65 11.13 5.82
N THR A 272 4.20 11.29 4.62
CA THR A 272 4.82 10.21 3.85
C THR A 272 6.01 9.58 4.59
N ALA A 273 6.78 10.38 5.32
CA ALA A 273 7.91 9.89 6.09
C ALA A 273 7.47 8.88 7.18
N ASP A 274 6.35 9.17 7.87
CA ASP A 274 5.79 8.29 8.89
C ASP A 274 5.29 6.97 8.29
N TYR A 275 4.70 7.02 7.09
CA TYR A 275 4.27 5.80 6.41
C TYR A 275 5.47 4.95 5.95
N ILE A 276 6.51 5.56 5.36
CA ILE A 276 7.74 4.83 5.01
C ILE A 276 8.41 4.23 6.26
N ALA A 277 8.40 4.93 7.39
CA ALA A 277 8.86 4.37 8.66
C ALA A 277 7.98 3.20 9.14
N PHE A 278 6.65 3.29 8.94
CA PHE A 278 5.74 2.20 9.29
C PHE A 278 5.98 0.95 8.43
N LEU A 279 6.29 1.10 7.14
CA LEU A 279 6.67 -0.03 6.28
C LEU A 279 7.92 -0.77 6.80
N GLN A 280 8.73 -0.13 7.64
CA GLN A 280 9.91 -0.72 8.27
C GLN A 280 9.63 -1.31 9.66
N SER A 281 8.42 -1.18 10.17
CA SER A 281 8.03 -1.66 11.51
C SER A 281 7.93 -3.19 11.57
N SER A 282 7.91 -3.72 12.81
CA SER A 282 7.67 -5.14 13.07
C SER A 282 6.31 -5.61 12.55
N THR A 283 5.28 -4.77 12.63
CA THR A 283 3.94 -5.07 12.10
C THR A 283 3.98 -5.29 10.59
N ALA A 284 4.59 -4.36 9.84
CA ALA A 284 4.72 -4.50 8.39
C ALA A 284 5.62 -5.68 8.02
N ARG A 285 6.72 -5.92 8.75
CA ARG A 285 7.60 -7.07 8.57
C ARG A 285 6.81 -8.39 8.63
N THR A 286 6.04 -8.61 9.69
CA THR A 286 5.23 -9.83 9.86
C THR A 286 4.30 -10.04 8.66
N THR A 287 3.69 -8.98 8.17
CA THR A 287 2.81 -9.06 6.99
C THR A 287 3.60 -9.36 5.72
N PHE A 288 4.74 -8.72 5.47
CA PHE A 288 5.57 -9.02 4.31
C PHE A 288 6.05 -10.48 4.30
N GLU A 289 6.54 -10.99 5.44
CA GLU A 289 6.98 -12.39 5.59
C GLU A 289 5.81 -13.38 5.41
N LYS A 290 4.61 -13.05 5.90
CA LYS A 290 3.38 -13.81 5.66
C LYS A 290 3.12 -13.99 4.17
N TYR A 291 3.32 -12.96 3.37
CA TYR A 291 3.15 -13.01 1.91
C TYR A 291 4.36 -13.57 1.16
N GLY A 292 5.45 -13.88 1.86
CA GLY A 292 6.62 -14.57 1.29
C GLY A 292 7.74 -13.63 0.82
N PHE A 293 7.69 -12.36 1.14
CA PHE A 293 8.82 -11.44 0.92
C PHE A 293 9.94 -11.69 1.93
N THR A 294 11.17 -11.45 1.50
CA THR A 294 12.33 -11.36 2.40
C THR A 294 12.48 -9.91 2.85
N VAL A 295 12.47 -9.64 4.16
CA VAL A 295 12.67 -8.28 4.67
C VAL A 295 14.16 -7.99 4.79
N LEU A 296 14.65 -6.96 4.08
CA LEU A 296 16.08 -6.62 3.99
C LEU A 296 16.56 -5.68 5.09
N ILE A 297 15.65 -4.91 5.68
CA ILE A 297 15.96 -3.98 6.76
C ILE A 297 15.95 -4.69 8.12
N ARG A 298 16.86 -4.30 9.01
CA ARG A 298 16.77 -4.68 10.42
C ARG A 298 15.77 -3.76 11.12
N PRO A 299 14.92 -4.27 12.03
CA PRO A 299 14.11 -3.40 12.87
C PRO A 299 15.03 -2.43 13.61
N ALA A 300 14.64 -1.18 13.70
CA ALA A 300 15.25 -0.28 14.67
C ALA A 300 15.00 -0.88 16.06
N SER A 301 16.08 -1.15 16.77
CA SER A 301 16.08 -1.66 18.14
C SER A 301 15.50 -0.65 19.11
#